data_1db8167135d1b970168d0bf7ab7a4247
#
_entry.id   1db8167135d1b970168d0bf7ab7a4247
#
_cell.length_a   1.000
_cell.length_b   1.000
_cell.length_c   1.000
_cell.angle_alpha   90.00
_cell.angle_beta   90.00
_cell.angle_gamma   90.00
#
_symmetry.space_group_name_H-M   'P 1'
#
loop_
_entity.id
_entity.type
_entity.pdbx_description
1 polymer ?
#
loop_
_entity_poly.entity_id
_entity_poly.type
_entity_poly.pdbx_seq_one_letter_code
_entity_poly.pdbx_strand_id
1 'polypeptide(L)'
;MPVDQEYIYSLLRKYKDRTATEAEKEELVSWYRQRAERDSVFPEDEHVVAESMRVRLHHEITRPQHDRRRQWLAAASILLIIGVSVGLYLRPTAGVDPGDITPGSHQAMLVLVDGTKISLTEAANGNIASQENIQITKSGDGQLIYTLAPNRQGTATASGYNTIETPKGGQYQVVLPDGSKIWLNAYSSLRLPLNFSEGAERRVELKGEAYFEVSHQPTRPFTVVSGQHAVQVLGTHFNVKAYADEPDIKTSLLEGKVRVTAGTHSVTLAPGQQSRLAEGNITVAEIDTREAVAWKEGYFMFDDERLEDIMRSVARWYDVEVVFDNDALKEETFGAVTTRFTRISTLLEIMEQTGDVQFRVEGKTIHISSKQPV
;
A
#
# COMPACT_ATOMS: atom_id res chain seq x y z
N MET A 1 16.94 18.41 -13.10
CA MET A 1 17.30 18.07 -14.51
C MET A 1 16.28 17.05 -14.96
N PRO A 2 15.75 17.09 -16.19
CA PRO A 2 14.91 16.00 -16.66
C PRO A 2 15.79 14.75 -16.77
N VAL A 3 15.50 13.76 -15.97
CA VAL A 3 16.16 12.45 -16.06
C VAL A 3 15.72 11.86 -17.39
N ASP A 4 16.68 11.46 -18.20
CA ASP A 4 16.46 10.91 -19.53
C ASP A 4 15.62 9.63 -19.39
N GLN A 5 14.51 9.57 -20.09
CA GLN A 5 13.60 8.46 -20.05
C GLN A 5 14.28 7.15 -20.51
N GLU A 6 15.20 7.24 -21.48
CA GLU A 6 16.03 6.12 -21.93
C GLU A 6 16.95 5.58 -20.81
N TYR A 7 17.49 6.47 -19.99
CA TYR A 7 18.33 6.08 -18.87
C TYR A 7 17.54 5.25 -17.84
N ILE A 8 16.33 5.68 -17.48
CA ILE A 8 15.45 4.92 -16.55
C ILE A 8 15.08 3.56 -17.14
N TYR A 9 14.75 3.46 -18.43
CA TYR A 9 14.51 2.17 -19.06
C TYR A 9 15.75 1.26 -19.05
N SER A 10 16.96 1.84 -19.12
CA SER A 10 18.20 1.06 -18.99
C SER A 10 18.37 0.50 -17.58
N LEU A 11 18.01 1.28 -16.54
CA LEU A 11 18.06 0.84 -15.14
C LEU A 11 17.03 -0.25 -14.87
N LEU A 12 15.80 -0.11 -15.41
CA LEU A 12 14.76 -1.15 -15.32
C LEU A 12 15.21 -2.46 -15.98
N ARG A 13 15.87 -2.38 -17.14
CA ARG A 13 16.40 -3.58 -17.80
C ARG A 13 17.49 -4.25 -16.96
N LYS A 14 18.44 -3.47 -16.41
CA LYS A 14 19.47 -3.98 -15.51
C LYS A 14 18.87 -4.58 -14.24
N TYR A 15 17.81 -3.98 -13.70
CA TYR A 15 17.09 -4.52 -12.55
C TYR A 15 16.46 -5.87 -12.89
N LYS A 16 15.77 -5.97 -14.04
CA LYS A 16 15.20 -7.22 -14.56
C LYS A 16 16.27 -8.30 -14.76
N ASP A 17 17.42 -7.91 -15.34
CA ASP A 17 18.52 -8.82 -15.63
C ASP A 17 19.38 -9.16 -14.37
N ARG A 18 18.95 -8.70 -13.19
CA ARG A 18 19.69 -8.85 -11.90
C ARG A 18 21.13 -8.35 -11.95
N THR A 19 21.44 -7.43 -12.86
CA THR A 19 22.76 -6.82 -13.03
C THR A 19 22.85 -5.42 -12.43
N ALA A 20 21.73 -4.88 -11.90
CA ALA A 20 21.70 -3.59 -11.25
C ALA A 20 22.44 -3.62 -9.91
N THR A 21 23.31 -2.62 -9.71
CA THR A 21 23.98 -2.40 -8.42
C THR A 21 23.01 -1.82 -7.39
N GLU A 22 23.32 -1.90 -6.10
CA GLU A 22 22.47 -1.32 -5.03
C GLU A 22 22.26 0.20 -5.23
N ALA A 23 23.30 0.92 -5.69
CA ALA A 23 23.18 2.34 -6.02
C ALA A 23 22.20 2.61 -7.17
N GLU A 24 22.20 1.78 -8.21
CA GLU A 24 21.26 1.88 -9.34
C GLU A 24 19.82 1.53 -8.93
N LYS A 25 19.64 0.59 -7.99
CA LYS A 25 18.33 0.28 -7.41
C LYS A 25 17.80 1.43 -6.57
N GLU A 26 18.63 2.04 -5.72
CA GLU A 26 18.27 3.21 -4.93
C GLU A 26 17.93 4.41 -5.82
N GLU A 27 18.66 4.62 -6.91
CA GLU A 27 18.39 5.68 -7.88
C GLU A 27 17.04 5.46 -8.58
N LEU A 28 16.72 4.23 -8.97
CA LEU A 28 15.45 3.86 -9.57
C LEU A 28 14.29 4.12 -8.59
N VAL A 29 14.41 3.68 -7.34
CA VAL A 29 13.40 3.92 -6.28
C VAL A 29 13.23 5.41 -6.01
N SER A 30 14.34 6.16 -5.94
CA SER A 30 14.34 7.62 -5.75
C SER A 30 13.62 8.35 -6.89
N TRP A 31 13.89 7.95 -8.14
CA TRP A 31 13.20 8.52 -9.30
C TRP A 31 11.70 8.26 -9.27
N TYR A 32 11.26 7.05 -8.90
CA TYR A 32 9.84 6.72 -8.76
C TYR A 32 9.18 7.52 -7.63
N ARG A 33 9.86 7.72 -6.48
CA ARG A 33 9.35 8.58 -5.40
C ARG A 33 9.14 10.02 -5.85
N GLN A 34 10.12 10.61 -6.53
CA GLN A 34 10.00 11.98 -7.04
C GLN A 34 8.88 12.12 -8.08
N ARG A 35 8.65 11.10 -8.89
CA ARG A 35 7.57 11.10 -9.88
C ARG A 35 6.20 10.94 -9.20
N ALA A 36 6.10 10.06 -8.21
CA ALA A 36 4.88 9.88 -7.42
C ALA A 36 4.47 11.15 -6.66
N GLU A 37 5.44 11.88 -6.09
CA GLU A 37 5.19 13.19 -5.45
C GLU A 37 4.73 14.27 -6.43
N ARG A 38 5.11 14.17 -7.70
CA ARG A 38 4.73 15.14 -8.74
C ARG A 38 3.37 14.84 -9.35
N ASP A 39 2.99 13.57 -9.45
CA ASP A 39 1.77 13.10 -10.11
C ASP A 39 0.65 12.78 -9.08
N SER A 40 0.94 12.82 -7.76
CA SER A 40 -0.05 12.61 -6.71
C SER A 40 -0.89 13.87 -6.52
N VAL A 41 -2.17 13.77 -6.81
CA VAL A 41 -3.18 14.76 -6.42
C VAL A 41 -3.41 14.61 -4.91
N PHE A 42 -2.67 15.36 -4.09
CA PHE A 42 -3.02 15.52 -2.69
C PHE A 42 -4.29 16.39 -2.61
N PRO A 43 -5.30 16.03 -1.83
CA PRO A 43 -6.43 16.88 -1.57
C PRO A 43 -6.06 17.90 -0.47
N GLU A 44 -5.18 18.83 -0.76
CA GLU A 44 -5.06 20.07 -0.01
C GLU A 44 -5.56 21.20 -0.89
N ASP A 45 -6.40 22.05 -0.30
CA ASP A 45 -7.13 23.13 -0.92
C ASP A 45 -6.39 23.81 -2.10
N GLU A 46 -6.91 23.62 -3.29
CA GLU A 46 -6.45 24.20 -4.56
C GLU A 46 -6.30 25.73 -4.50
N HIS A 47 -7.01 26.39 -3.57
CA HIS A 47 -6.95 27.81 -3.28
C HIS A 47 -5.62 28.27 -2.63
N VAL A 48 -4.97 27.48 -1.80
CA VAL A 48 -3.73 27.85 -1.09
C VAL A 48 -2.53 27.81 -2.04
N VAL A 49 -2.52 26.86 -2.97
CA VAL A 49 -1.45 26.75 -3.98
C VAL A 49 -1.56 27.85 -5.03
N ALA A 50 -2.76 28.19 -5.46
CA ALA A 50 -3.01 29.28 -6.43
C ALA A 50 -2.64 30.66 -5.89
N GLU A 51 -2.87 30.94 -4.60
CA GLU A 51 -2.50 32.20 -3.95
C GLU A 51 -0.97 32.36 -3.81
N SER A 52 -0.27 31.31 -3.47
CA SER A 52 1.20 31.32 -3.35
C SER A 52 1.92 31.52 -4.68
N MET A 53 1.34 31.08 -5.79
CA MET A 53 1.85 31.31 -7.14
C MET A 53 1.58 32.75 -7.63
N ARG A 54 0.45 33.35 -7.29
CA ARG A 54 0.13 34.75 -7.66
C ARG A 54 1.09 35.76 -7.03
N VAL A 55 1.50 35.56 -5.80
CA VAL A 55 2.39 36.50 -5.07
C VAL A 55 3.80 36.50 -5.65
N ARG A 56 4.30 35.39 -6.19
CA ARG A 56 5.64 35.33 -6.81
C ARG A 56 5.72 35.92 -8.21
N LEU A 57 4.63 35.98 -8.95
CA LEU A 57 4.59 36.53 -10.32
C LEU A 57 4.50 38.06 -10.36
N HIS A 58 4.16 38.73 -9.27
CA HIS A 58 3.99 40.19 -9.25
C HIS A 58 5.25 40.99 -8.95
N HIS A 59 6.38 40.35 -8.64
CA HIS A 59 7.57 41.04 -8.15
C HIS A 59 8.70 41.28 -9.20
N GLU A 60 8.51 40.84 -10.46
CA GLU A 60 9.57 40.93 -11.48
C GLU A 60 9.28 41.80 -12.72
N ILE A 61 8.20 42.58 -12.73
CA ILE A 61 7.92 43.42 -13.93
C ILE A 61 7.87 44.89 -13.54
N THR A 62 9.04 45.56 -13.45
CA THR A 62 9.14 47.01 -13.69
C THR A 62 10.55 47.44 -14.05
N ARG A 63 10.80 47.67 -15.34
CA ARG A 63 11.66 48.76 -15.87
C ARG A 63 11.49 48.87 -17.40
N PRO A 64 11.20 50.09 -17.91
CA PRO A 64 11.02 50.32 -19.38
C PRO A 64 12.29 50.86 -20.04
N GLN A 65 12.65 50.37 -21.21
CA GLN A 65 13.40 51.13 -22.21
C GLN A 65 12.94 50.77 -23.61
N HIS A 66 12.63 51.83 -24.35
CA HIS A 66 12.06 51.80 -25.70
C HIS A 66 13.08 51.39 -26.77
N ASP A 67 12.72 50.33 -27.53
CA ASP A 67 13.27 50.13 -28.87
C ASP A 67 12.23 49.39 -29.75
N ARG A 68 11.68 50.07 -30.73
CA ARG A 68 10.56 49.61 -31.57
C ARG A 68 10.83 48.29 -32.32
N ARG A 69 12.05 48.01 -32.68
CA ARG A 69 12.43 46.74 -33.33
C ARG A 69 12.37 45.56 -32.38
N ARG A 70 12.72 45.75 -31.08
CA ARG A 70 12.56 44.73 -30.03
C ARG A 70 11.11 44.43 -29.68
N GLN A 71 10.20 45.40 -29.87
CA GLN A 71 8.78 45.20 -29.60
C GLN A 71 8.11 44.23 -30.59
N TRP A 72 8.50 44.24 -31.86
CA TRP A 72 8.01 43.28 -32.86
C TRP A 72 8.56 41.88 -32.65
N LEU A 73 9.80 41.73 -32.20
CA LEU A 73 10.39 40.42 -31.83
C LEU A 73 9.79 39.90 -30.54
N ALA A 74 9.49 40.76 -29.54
CA ALA A 74 8.80 40.39 -28.33
C ALA A 74 7.34 39.98 -28.58
N ALA A 75 6.62 40.68 -29.47
CA ALA A 75 5.25 40.29 -29.86
C ALA A 75 5.23 38.94 -30.59
N ALA A 76 6.21 38.66 -31.48
CA ALA A 76 6.34 37.36 -32.14
C ALA A 76 6.67 36.23 -31.13
N SER A 77 7.53 36.49 -30.14
CA SER A 77 7.86 35.52 -29.07
C SER A 77 6.65 35.25 -28.15
N ILE A 78 5.86 36.28 -27.82
CA ILE A 78 4.64 36.13 -27.01
C ILE A 78 3.59 35.31 -27.78
N LEU A 79 3.41 35.58 -29.08
CA LEU A 79 2.51 34.81 -29.93
C LEU A 79 2.98 33.35 -30.09
N LEU A 80 4.29 33.10 -30.15
CA LEU A 80 4.86 31.76 -30.21
C LEU A 80 4.70 31.04 -28.85
N ILE A 81 4.92 31.74 -27.73
CA ILE A 81 4.68 31.20 -26.38
C ILE A 81 3.21 30.92 -26.16
N ILE A 82 2.31 31.84 -26.59
CA ILE A 82 0.86 31.60 -26.52
C ILE A 82 0.46 30.43 -27.43
N GLY A 83 1.00 30.36 -28.66
CA GLY A 83 0.74 29.26 -29.59
C GLY A 83 1.23 27.90 -29.05
N VAL A 84 2.43 27.87 -28.44
CA VAL A 84 2.99 26.70 -27.79
C VAL A 84 2.16 26.36 -26.51
N SER A 85 1.83 27.35 -25.69
CA SER A 85 1.01 27.17 -24.47
C SER A 85 -0.39 26.71 -24.81
N VAL A 86 -1.02 27.28 -25.85
CA VAL A 86 -2.35 26.82 -26.36
C VAL A 86 -2.20 25.44 -27.01
N GLY A 87 -1.11 25.17 -27.73
CA GLY A 87 -0.85 23.82 -28.27
C GLY A 87 -0.55 22.78 -27.20
N LEU A 88 0.09 23.17 -26.10
CA LEU A 88 0.27 22.31 -24.91
C LEU A 88 -1.02 22.17 -24.10
N TYR A 89 -1.83 23.23 -24.02
CA TYR A 89 -3.13 23.22 -23.35
C TYR A 89 -4.21 22.48 -24.17
N LEU A 90 -4.14 22.55 -25.51
CA LEU A 90 -4.99 21.81 -26.44
C LEU A 90 -4.42 20.45 -26.83
N ARG A 91 -3.23 20.08 -26.38
CA ARG A 91 -2.87 18.67 -26.43
C ARG A 91 -3.93 17.95 -25.62
N PRO A 92 -4.69 17.01 -26.22
CA PRO A 92 -5.50 16.15 -25.41
C PRO A 92 -4.52 15.56 -24.38
N THR A 93 -4.66 15.93 -23.10
CA THR A 93 -4.16 15.10 -22.01
C THR A 93 -4.64 13.74 -22.39
N ALA A 94 -3.71 12.80 -22.61
CA ALA A 94 -4.04 11.42 -22.98
C ALA A 94 -5.25 11.08 -22.11
N GLY A 95 -6.41 10.98 -22.77
CA GLY A 95 -7.69 11.17 -22.13
C GLY A 95 -7.72 10.24 -20.92
N VAL A 96 -7.90 10.82 -19.73
CA VAL A 96 -8.26 10.01 -18.59
C VAL A 96 -9.51 9.28 -19.02
N ASP A 97 -9.36 8.01 -19.36
CA ASP A 97 -10.50 7.17 -19.71
C ASP A 97 -11.46 7.25 -18.53
N PRO A 98 -12.71 7.79 -18.71
CA PRO A 98 -13.68 7.89 -17.61
C PRO A 98 -13.97 6.54 -16.96
N GLY A 99 -13.59 5.44 -17.62
CA GLY A 99 -13.67 4.07 -17.15
C GLY A 99 -12.44 3.53 -16.44
N ASP A 100 -11.32 4.29 -16.34
CA ASP A 100 -10.10 3.81 -15.71
C ASP A 100 -10.26 3.64 -14.19
N ILE A 101 -9.78 2.50 -13.67
CA ILE A 101 -10.00 2.07 -12.30
C ILE A 101 -9.08 2.83 -11.36
N THR A 102 -9.69 3.43 -10.34
CA THR A 102 -8.97 4.17 -9.29
C THR A 102 -8.34 3.23 -8.28
N PRO A 103 -7.21 3.61 -7.68
CA PRO A 103 -6.57 2.82 -6.64
C PRO A 103 -7.42 2.75 -5.37
N GLY A 104 -7.06 1.80 -4.50
CA GLY A 104 -7.61 1.70 -3.17
C GLY A 104 -7.30 2.93 -2.29
N SER A 105 -7.98 3.00 -1.15
CA SER A 105 -7.89 4.12 -0.22
C SER A 105 -8.00 3.66 1.25
N HIS A 106 -8.02 4.60 2.21
CA HIS A 106 -8.24 4.29 3.62
C HIS A 106 -9.72 3.97 3.87
N GLN A 107 -10.07 2.69 3.85
CA GLN A 107 -11.42 2.19 4.05
C GLN A 107 -11.42 0.99 4.99
N ALA A 108 -12.30 1.02 6.00
CA ALA A 108 -12.53 -0.12 6.87
C ALA A 108 -13.92 -0.07 7.51
N MET A 109 -14.36 -1.23 8.00
CA MET A 109 -15.55 -1.45 8.80
C MET A 109 -15.14 -1.95 10.16
N LEU A 110 -15.67 -1.36 11.21
CA LEU A 110 -15.58 -1.88 12.58
C LEU A 110 -16.87 -2.65 12.89
N VAL A 111 -16.73 -3.91 13.23
CA VAL A 111 -17.82 -4.76 13.71
C VAL A 111 -17.64 -4.97 15.20
N LEU A 112 -18.57 -4.47 16.01
CA LEU A 112 -18.56 -4.59 17.46
C LEU A 112 -19.05 -5.97 17.92
N VAL A 113 -18.80 -6.30 19.18
CA VAL A 113 -19.18 -7.59 19.77
C VAL A 113 -20.68 -7.89 19.67
N ASP A 114 -21.53 -6.86 19.67
CA ASP A 114 -22.99 -6.96 19.52
C ASP A 114 -23.45 -7.10 18.05
N GLY A 115 -22.50 -7.12 17.11
CA GLY A 115 -22.77 -7.17 15.67
C GLY A 115 -23.01 -5.82 15.03
N THR A 116 -22.97 -4.72 15.77
CA THR A 116 -23.07 -3.36 15.21
C THR A 116 -21.92 -3.10 14.24
N LYS A 117 -22.24 -2.63 13.04
CA LYS A 117 -21.27 -2.28 12.00
C LYS A 117 -21.14 -0.77 11.86
N ILE A 118 -19.92 -0.29 11.94
CA ILE A 118 -19.58 1.15 11.84
C ILE A 118 -18.60 1.34 10.68
N SER A 119 -18.99 2.12 9.67
CA SER A 119 -18.09 2.52 8.58
C SER A 119 -17.06 3.50 9.10
N LEU A 120 -15.79 3.10 9.16
CA LEU A 120 -14.70 3.97 9.58
C LEU A 120 -14.36 5.03 8.53
N THR A 121 -14.75 4.80 7.28
CA THR A 121 -14.60 5.75 6.19
C THR A 121 -15.51 6.96 6.39
N GLU A 122 -16.78 6.72 6.78
CA GLU A 122 -17.81 7.74 6.91
C GLU A 122 -17.88 8.35 8.32
N ALA A 123 -17.37 7.63 9.32
CA ALA A 123 -17.42 8.07 10.71
C ALA A 123 -16.61 9.36 10.91
N ALA A 124 -17.19 10.30 11.65
CA ALA A 124 -16.48 11.51 12.08
C ALA A 124 -15.30 11.17 13.02
N ASN A 125 -14.30 12.05 13.04
CA ASN A 125 -13.21 11.95 14.01
C ASN A 125 -13.73 12.13 15.45
N GLY A 126 -13.08 11.44 16.39
CA GLY A 126 -13.46 11.45 17.80
C GLY A 126 -13.95 10.09 18.28
N ASN A 127 -14.87 10.09 19.25
CA ASN A 127 -15.37 8.84 19.84
C ASN A 127 -16.27 8.08 18.88
N ILE A 128 -15.89 6.84 18.53
CA ILE A 128 -16.64 5.94 17.64
C ILE A 128 -17.53 5.00 18.45
N ALA A 129 -16.97 4.41 19.52
CA ALA A 129 -17.70 3.50 20.40
C ALA A 129 -17.06 3.46 21.80
N SER A 130 -17.87 3.10 22.78
CA SER A 130 -17.40 2.83 24.13
C SER A 130 -17.99 1.50 24.57
N GLN A 131 -17.14 0.56 24.96
CA GLN A 131 -17.53 -0.79 25.37
C GLN A 131 -16.81 -1.15 26.67
N GLU A 132 -17.56 -1.37 27.75
CA GLU A 132 -17.02 -1.76 29.06
C GLU A 132 -15.73 -0.99 29.44
N ASN A 133 -14.56 -1.61 29.22
CA ASN A 133 -13.24 -1.11 29.59
C ASN A 133 -12.49 -0.49 28.41
N ILE A 134 -13.09 -0.40 27.22
CA ILE A 134 -12.43 0.07 26.00
C ILE A 134 -13.19 1.25 25.42
N GLN A 135 -12.42 2.30 25.10
CA GLN A 135 -12.87 3.42 24.28
C GLN A 135 -12.22 3.30 22.90
N ILE A 136 -13.03 3.44 21.87
CA ILE A 136 -12.60 3.36 20.47
C ILE A 136 -12.77 4.74 19.84
N THR A 137 -11.69 5.35 19.36
CA THR A 137 -11.68 6.68 18.76
C THR A 137 -11.07 6.65 17.37
N LYS A 138 -11.51 7.56 16.50
CA LYS A 138 -10.87 7.84 15.21
C LYS A 138 -10.08 9.13 15.33
N SER A 139 -8.79 9.09 15.04
CA SER A 139 -7.92 10.27 15.03
C SER A 139 -8.16 11.16 13.80
N GLY A 140 -7.62 12.38 13.84
CA GLY A 140 -7.62 13.29 12.68
C GLY A 140 -6.90 12.72 11.47
N ASP A 141 -5.90 11.87 11.68
CA ASP A 141 -5.14 11.16 10.64
C ASP A 141 -5.86 9.89 10.13
N GLY A 142 -7.11 9.65 10.56
CA GLY A 142 -7.92 8.53 10.13
C GLY A 142 -7.58 7.19 10.78
N GLN A 143 -6.73 7.14 11.82
CA GLN A 143 -6.38 5.91 12.54
C GLN A 143 -7.47 5.50 13.52
N LEU A 144 -7.67 4.22 13.72
CA LEU A 144 -8.52 3.67 14.78
C LEU A 144 -7.69 3.43 16.04
N ILE A 145 -8.03 4.08 17.14
CA ILE A 145 -7.29 4.01 18.40
C ILE A 145 -8.15 3.35 19.46
N TYR A 146 -7.67 2.24 19.98
CA TYR A 146 -8.22 1.57 21.15
C TYR A 146 -7.50 2.04 22.40
N THR A 147 -8.25 2.56 23.38
CA THR A 147 -7.72 2.98 24.69
C THR A 147 -8.50 2.30 25.80
N LEU A 148 -7.86 2.14 26.95
CA LEU A 148 -8.56 1.68 28.15
C LEU A 148 -9.43 2.81 28.69
N ALA A 149 -10.70 2.51 29.02
CA ALA A 149 -11.59 3.50 29.62
C ALA A 149 -11.09 3.92 31.03
N PRO A 150 -11.18 5.21 31.39
CA PRO A 150 -10.63 5.71 32.66
C PRO A 150 -11.33 5.19 33.91
N ASN A 151 -12.58 4.73 33.81
CA ASN A 151 -13.37 4.21 34.93
C ASN A 151 -13.53 2.68 34.81
N ARG A 152 -12.55 1.92 35.29
CA ARG A 152 -12.69 0.48 35.50
C ARG A 152 -13.61 0.21 36.71
N GLN A 153 -14.91 0.14 36.50
CA GLN A 153 -15.84 -0.40 37.49
C GLN A 153 -16.20 -1.82 37.11
N GLY A 154 -15.60 -2.80 37.79
CA GLY A 154 -16.00 -4.20 37.73
C GLY A 154 -14.92 -5.14 37.21
N THR A 155 -14.86 -6.31 37.85
CA THR A 155 -14.10 -7.50 37.44
C THR A 155 -14.86 -8.32 36.38
N ALA A 156 -15.71 -7.67 35.57
CA ALA A 156 -16.38 -8.36 34.49
C ALA A 156 -15.33 -8.70 33.42
N THR A 157 -15.06 -9.99 33.27
CA THR A 157 -14.26 -10.50 32.14
C THR A 157 -15.04 -10.22 30.86
N ALA A 158 -14.76 -9.09 30.23
CA ALA A 158 -15.32 -8.76 28.92
C ALA A 158 -15.07 -9.93 27.97
N SER A 159 -16.12 -10.58 27.51
CA SER A 159 -16.02 -11.69 26.57
C SER A 159 -16.50 -11.24 25.18
N GLY A 160 -15.80 -11.67 24.14
CA GLY A 160 -16.14 -11.36 22.75
C GLY A 160 -15.01 -10.66 22.02
N TYR A 161 -15.28 -10.34 20.77
CA TYR A 161 -14.31 -9.76 19.85
C TYR A 161 -14.92 -8.59 19.11
N ASN A 162 -14.14 -7.55 18.92
CA ASN A 162 -14.36 -6.60 17.84
C ASN A 162 -13.59 -7.07 16.61
N THR A 163 -14.12 -6.80 15.44
CA THR A 163 -13.45 -7.12 14.18
C THR A 163 -13.28 -5.84 13.36
N ILE A 164 -12.07 -5.60 12.90
CA ILE A 164 -11.76 -4.54 11.94
C ILE A 164 -11.57 -5.21 10.58
N GLU A 165 -12.35 -4.80 9.59
CA GLU A 165 -12.36 -5.40 8.24
C GLU A 165 -12.02 -4.33 7.20
N THR A 166 -11.02 -4.59 6.37
CA THR A 166 -10.74 -3.81 5.17
C THR A 166 -11.38 -4.50 3.96
N PRO A 167 -12.18 -3.81 3.16
CA PRO A 167 -12.70 -4.37 1.90
C PRO A 167 -11.57 -4.51 0.87
N LYS A 168 -11.86 -5.09 -0.29
CA LYS A 168 -11.03 -4.90 -1.48
C LYS A 168 -10.91 -3.39 -1.75
N GLY A 169 -9.74 -2.91 -2.15
CA GLY A 169 -9.45 -1.50 -2.30
C GLY A 169 -9.31 -0.72 -0.98
N GLY A 170 -9.36 -1.39 0.18
CA GLY A 170 -9.24 -0.75 1.49
C GLY A 170 -7.91 -1.07 2.18
N GLN A 171 -7.37 -0.11 2.92
CA GLN A 171 -6.32 -0.34 3.90
C GLN A 171 -6.62 0.49 5.15
N TYR A 172 -6.13 0.07 6.32
CA TYR A 172 -6.42 0.83 7.54
C TYR A 172 -5.36 0.63 8.62
N GLN A 173 -5.19 1.64 9.48
CA GLN A 173 -4.28 1.58 10.62
C GLN A 173 -5.04 1.53 11.94
N VAL A 174 -4.59 0.63 12.82
CA VAL A 174 -5.15 0.42 14.16
C VAL A 174 -4.05 0.58 15.20
N VAL A 175 -4.33 1.31 16.27
CA VAL A 175 -3.46 1.41 17.44
C VAL A 175 -4.15 0.70 18.61
N LEU A 176 -3.46 -0.28 19.19
CA LEU A 176 -3.98 -1.10 20.29
C LEU A 176 -3.73 -0.44 21.65
N PRO A 177 -4.42 -0.88 22.73
CA PRO A 177 -4.28 -0.29 24.07
C PRO A 177 -2.88 -0.42 24.68
N ASP A 178 -2.06 -1.35 24.18
CA ASP A 178 -0.66 -1.53 24.61
C ASP A 178 0.33 -0.65 23.83
N GLY A 179 -0.17 0.18 22.89
CA GLY A 179 0.62 1.03 22.00
C GLY A 179 1.12 0.33 20.73
N SER A 180 0.81 -0.95 20.54
CA SER A 180 1.13 -1.65 19.29
C SER A 180 0.35 -1.06 18.13
N LYS A 181 0.99 -0.95 16.95
CA LYS A 181 0.39 -0.42 15.74
C LYS A 181 0.28 -1.54 14.71
N ILE A 182 -0.86 -1.60 14.04
CA ILE A 182 -1.18 -2.61 13.04
C ILE A 182 -1.71 -1.90 11.80
N TRP A 183 -1.14 -2.21 10.64
CA TRP A 183 -1.69 -1.81 9.35
C TRP A 183 -2.31 -3.03 8.69
N LEU A 184 -3.55 -2.92 8.27
CA LEU A 184 -4.28 -3.94 7.53
C LEU A 184 -4.23 -3.60 6.05
N ASN A 185 -3.81 -4.55 5.22
CA ASN A 185 -3.84 -4.43 3.77
C ASN A 185 -5.26 -4.70 3.24
N ALA A 186 -5.46 -4.58 1.93
CA ALA A 186 -6.74 -4.81 1.29
C ALA A 186 -7.25 -6.24 1.53
N TYR A 187 -8.58 -6.35 1.70
CA TYR A 187 -9.28 -7.62 1.90
C TYR A 187 -8.76 -8.41 3.12
N SER A 188 -8.58 -7.71 4.24
CA SER A 188 -8.06 -8.29 5.48
C SER A 188 -9.00 -8.06 6.66
N SER A 189 -8.90 -8.89 7.69
CA SER A 189 -9.63 -8.71 8.93
C SER A 189 -8.79 -9.04 10.16
N LEU A 190 -8.93 -8.20 11.18
CA LEU A 190 -8.29 -8.35 12.48
C LEU A 190 -9.37 -8.50 13.55
N ARG A 191 -9.37 -9.64 14.26
CA ARG A 191 -10.22 -9.85 15.43
C ARG A 191 -9.43 -9.56 16.70
N LEU A 192 -9.95 -8.63 17.49
CA LEU A 192 -9.36 -8.15 18.72
C LEU A 192 -10.29 -8.51 19.90
N PRO A 193 -9.84 -9.30 20.89
CA PRO A 193 -10.67 -9.62 22.05
C PRO A 193 -10.83 -8.39 22.96
N LEU A 194 -12.00 -8.24 23.57
CA LEU A 194 -12.29 -7.13 24.49
C LEU A 194 -11.38 -7.15 25.72
N ASN A 195 -10.95 -8.34 26.16
CA ASN A 195 -10.02 -8.52 27.28
C ASN A 195 -8.53 -8.51 26.87
N PHE A 196 -8.19 -7.94 25.71
CA PHE A 196 -6.81 -7.90 25.18
C PHE A 196 -5.78 -7.40 26.21
N SER A 197 -6.16 -6.46 27.07
CA SER A 197 -5.28 -5.87 28.09
C SER A 197 -5.15 -6.70 29.37
N GLU A 198 -5.95 -7.75 29.57
CA GLU A 198 -6.10 -8.47 30.85
C GLU A 198 -5.47 -9.87 30.86
N GLY A 199 -5.26 -10.50 29.70
CA GLY A 199 -4.74 -11.85 29.58
C GLY A 199 -3.24 -12.00 29.85
N ALA A 200 -2.78 -13.23 30.03
CA ALA A 200 -1.37 -13.58 30.12
C ALA A 200 -0.63 -13.36 28.80
N GLU A 201 -1.33 -13.34 27.68
CA GLU A 201 -0.84 -13.02 26.36
C GLU A 201 -1.69 -11.91 25.70
N ARG A 202 -1.13 -11.23 24.73
CA ARG A 202 -1.80 -10.27 23.85
C ARG A 202 -2.10 -10.99 22.54
N ARG A 203 -3.34 -11.47 22.37
CA ARG A 203 -3.72 -12.33 21.24
C ARG A 203 -4.64 -11.62 20.29
N VAL A 204 -4.37 -11.72 18.98
CA VAL A 204 -5.23 -11.26 17.89
C VAL A 204 -5.35 -12.36 16.84
N GLU A 205 -6.44 -12.32 16.07
CA GLU A 205 -6.64 -13.25 14.95
C GLU A 205 -6.63 -12.44 13.64
N LEU A 206 -5.84 -12.91 12.67
CA LEU A 206 -5.68 -12.27 11.35
C LEU A 206 -6.19 -13.18 10.24
N LYS A 207 -6.95 -12.61 9.31
CA LYS A 207 -7.15 -13.14 7.96
C LYS A 207 -6.70 -12.07 6.96
N GLY A 208 -6.01 -12.48 5.89
CA GLY A 208 -5.43 -11.54 4.94
C GLY A 208 -4.03 -11.11 5.33
N GLU A 209 -3.66 -9.87 5.15
CA GLU A 209 -2.31 -9.36 5.37
C GLU A 209 -2.29 -8.18 6.32
N ALA A 210 -1.32 -8.21 7.24
CA ALA A 210 -1.08 -7.11 8.15
C ALA A 210 0.41 -6.97 8.50
N TYR A 211 0.81 -5.72 8.68
CA TYR A 211 2.10 -5.33 9.24
C TYR A 211 1.92 -4.90 10.69
N PHE A 212 2.84 -5.33 11.54
CA PHE A 212 2.79 -5.14 12.98
C PHE A 212 4.03 -4.41 13.49
N GLU A 213 3.83 -3.36 14.26
CA GLU A 213 4.84 -2.75 15.14
C GLU A 213 4.40 -3.01 16.58
N VAL A 214 4.91 -4.08 17.17
CA VAL A 214 4.48 -4.53 18.50
C VAL A 214 5.29 -3.86 19.60
N SER A 215 4.60 -3.28 20.57
CA SER A 215 5.21 -2.69 21.77
C SER A 215 5.93 -3.76 22.60
N HIS A 216 7.16 -3.45 23.04
CA HIS A 216 7.99 -4.40 23.79
C HIS A 216 7.43 -4.67 25.19
N GLN A 217 7.02 -5.92 25.44
CA GLN A 217 6.54 -6.40 26.74
C GLN A 217 7.02 -7.84 26.98
N PRO A 218 8.15 -8.06 27.66
CA PRO A 218 8.77 -9.38 27.84
C PRO A 218 7.91 -10.38 28.61
N THR A 219 7.06 -9.90 29.53
CA THR A 219 6.22 -10.73 30.39
C THR A 219 4.86 -11.10 29.78
N ARG A 220 4.47 -10.42 28.68
CA ARG A 220 3.19 -10.64 28.00
C ARG A 220 3.41 -10.77 26.50
N PRO A 221 3.65 -11.96 25.97
CA PRO A 221 3.86 -12.17 24.55
C PRO A 221 2.68 -11.66 23.72
N PHE A 222 2.97 -11.18 22.51
CA PHE A 222 1.96 -10.86 21.51
C PHE A 222 1.86 -12.01 20.52
N THR A 223 0.64 -12.50 20.28
CA THR A 223 0.41 -13.66 19.41
C THR A 223 -0.59 -13.30 18.31
N VAL A 224 -0.15 -13.44 17.05
CA VAL A 224 -1.02 -13.37 15.87
C VAL A 224 -1.37 -14.77 15.43
N VAL A 225 -2.66 -15.05 15.27
CA VAL A 225 -3.16 -16.36 14.85
C VAL A 225 -3.87 -16.26 13.51
N SER A 226 -3.51 -17.15 12.59
CA SER A 226 -4.13 -17.32 11.27
C SER A 226 -4.38 -18.81 11.02
N GLY A 227 -5.58 -19.28 11.38
CA GLY A 227 -5.88 -20.72 11.35
C GLY A 227 -4.97 -21.52 12.28
N GLN A 228 -4.18 -22.44 11.71
CA GLN A 228 -3.20 -23.26 12.47
C GLN A 228 -1.83 -22.60 12.60
N HIS A 229 -1.63 -21.47 11.99
CA HIS A 229 -0.38 -20.69 12.04
C HIS A 229 -0.46 -19.68 13.19
N ALA A 230 0.56 -19.66 14.04
CA ALA A 230 0.69 -18.70 15.13
C ALA A 230 2.09 -18.05 15.12
N VAL A 231 2.10 -16.74 15.25
CA VAL A 231 3.29 -15.90 15.31
C VAL A 231 3.38 -15.27 16.69
N GLN A 232 4.41 -15.58 17.46
CA GLN A 232 4.61 -15.08 18.82
C GLN A 232 5.84 -14.17 18.89
N VAL A 233 5.67 -12.99 19.50
CA VAL A 233 6.71 -11.97 19.65
C VAL A 233 6.65 -11.30 21.03
N LEU A 234 7.73 -10.60 21.41
CA LEU A 234 7.79 -9.81 22.65
C LEU A 234 7.83 -8.30 22.39
N GLY A 235 8.21 -7.88 21.15
CA GLY A 235 8.35 -6.50 20.70
C GLY A 235 9.14 -6.53 19.40
N THR A 236 8.48 -6.34 18.26
CA THR A 236 9.00 -6.81 16.98
C THR A 236 8.26 -6.09 15.85
N HIS A 237 8.96 -5.84 14.74
CA HIS A 237 8.40 -5.35 13.50
C HIS A 237 8.36 -6.49 12.47
N PHE A 238 7.18 -6.87 12.01
CA PHE A 238 7.00 -8.01 11.09
C PHE A 238 5.73 -7.89 10.25
N ASN A 239 5.70 -8.58 9.13
CA ASN A 239 4.54 -8.71 8.25
C ASN A 239 4.02 -10.16 8.27
N VAL A 240 2.72 -10.34 8.26
CA VAL A 240 2.05 -11.63 8.09
C VAL A 240 1.12 -11.54 6.91
N LYS A 241 1.30 -12.40 5.90
CA LYS A 241 0.44 -12.57 4.74
C LYS A 241 -0.22 -13.95 4.79
N ALA A 242 -1.52 -13.98 5.06
CA ALA A 242 -2.30 -15.19 5.33
C ALA A 242 -3.67 -15.12 4.66
N TYR A 243 -3.69 -14.87 3.34
CA TYR A 243 -4.91 -14.89 2.53
C TYR A 243 -5.34 -16.34 2.26
N ALA A 244 -6.64 -16.59 2.36
CA ALA A 244 -7.19 -17.94 2.16
C ALA A 244 -7.14 -18.44 0.70
N ASP A 245 -7.00 -17.53 -0.25
CA ASP A 245 -6.87 -17.78 -1.70
C ASP A 245 -5.40 -17.86 -2.15
N GLU A 246 -4.44 -17.83 -1.21
CA GLU A 246 -3.02 -18.07 -1.48
C GLU A 246 -2.59 -19.44 -0.97
N PRO A 247 -1.61 -20.08 -1.67
CA PRO A 247 -1.20 -21.45 -1.34
C PRO A 247 -0.40 -21.55 -0.05
N ASP A 248 0.09 -20.42 0.47
CA ASP A 248 0.99 -20.37 1.61
C ASP A 248 0.70 -19.19 2.55
N ILE A 249 1.17 -19.32 3.79
CA ILE A 249 1.22 -18.23 4.76
C ILE A 249 2.67 -17.79 4.89
N LYS A 250 2.93 -16.49 4.71
CA LYS A 250 4.26 -15.89 4.83
C LYS A 250 4.35 -15.03 6.08
N THR A 251 5.46 -15.15 6.81
CA THR A 251 5.79 -14.25 7.91
C THR A 251 7.20 -13.71 7.70
N SER A 252 7.32 -12.41 7.53
CA SER A 252 8.58 -11.70 7.24
C SER A 252 9.00 -10.87 8.44
N LEU A 253 10.22 -11.04 8.92
CA LEU A 253 10.75 -10.34 10.08
C LEU A 253 11.68 -9.20 9.68
N LEU A 254 11.35 -7.98 10.13
CA LEU A 254 12.16 -6.78 9.90
C LEU A 254 13.07 -6.48 11.09
N GLU A 255 12.51 -6.50 12.32
CA GLU A 255 13.25 -6.16 13.52
C GLU A 255 12.79 -7.02 14.71
N GLY A 256 13.74 -7.44 15.56
CA GLY A 256 13.48 -8.21 16.77
C GLY A 256 13.60 -9.71 16.57
N LYS A 257 12.66 -10.48 17.10
CA LYS A 257 12.63 -11.94 17.03
C LYS A 257 11.20 -12.45 16.94
N VAL A 258 10.96 -13.39 16.05
CA VAL A 258 9.67 -14.03 15.83
C VAL A 258 9.77 -15.53 16.04
N ARG A 259 8.83 -16.10 16.79
CA ARG A 259 8.58 -17.54 16.80
C ARG A 259 7.34 -17.83 15.98
N VAL A 260 7.49 -18.64 14.94
CA VAL A 260 6.37 -19.14 14.11
C VAL A 260 6.09 -20.58 14.48
N THR A 261 4.83 -20.91 14.67
CA THR A 261 4.37 -22.25 15.02
C THR A 261 3.23 -22.69 14.09
N ALA A 262 3.27 -23.90 13.58
CA ALA A 262 2.19 -24.53 12.83
C ALA A 262 2.08 -26.00 13.23
N GLY A 263 0.97 -26.37 13.85
CA GLY A 263 0.80 -27.71 14.44
C GLY A 263 1.90 -28.01 15.45
N THR A 264 2.70 -29.03 15.18
CA THR A 264 3.85 -29.45 16.02
C THR A 264 5.17 -28.80 15.61
N HIS A 265 5.23 -28.11 14.48
CA HIS A 265 6.44 -27.49 13.97
C HIS A 265 6.61 -26.07 14.50
N SER A 266 7.84 -25.70 14.83
CA SER A 266 8.15 -24.35 15.29
C SER A 266 9.52 -23.92 14.75
N VAL A 267 9.58 -22.68 14.26
CA VAL A 267 10.84 -22.05 13.82
C VAL A 267 10.98 -20.68 14.46
N THR A 268 12.21 -20.20 14.54
CA THR A 268 12.51 -18.84 15.01
C THR A 268 13.18 -18.08 13.88
N LEU A 269 12.66 -16.88 13.59
CA LEU A 269 13.20 -15.99 12.56
C LEU A 269 14.14 -14.97 13.18
N ALA A 270 15.19 -14.64 12.42
CA ALA A 270 16.05 -13.48 12.61
C ALA A 270 15.64 -12.37 11.61
N PRO A 271 16.01 -11.10 11.87
CA PRO A 271 15.77 -10.01 10.91
C PRO A 271 16.32 -10.34 9.51
N GLY A 272 15.55 -10.01 8.47
CA GLY A 272 15.85 -10.38 7.09
C GLY A 272 15.32 -11.74 6.65
N GLN A 273 14.71 -12.51 7.55
CA GLN A 273 14.19 -13.85 7.24
C GLN A 273 12.66 -13.85 7.08
N GLN A 274 12.20 -14.74 6.22
CA GLN A 274 10.79 -15.06 6.02
C GLN A 274 10.56 -16.55 6.25
N SER A 275 9.51 -16.88 7.00
CA SER A 275 8.94 -18.23 7.00
C SER A 275 7.82 -18.34 5.99
N ARG A 276 7.75 -19.49 5.33
CA ARG A 276 6.67 -19.88 4.44
C ARG A 276 6.07 -21.18 4.94
N LEU A 277 4.78 -21.15 5.30
CA LEU A 277 4.01 -22.31 5.65
C LEU A 277 3.18 -22.75 4.44
N ALA A 278 3.51 -23.88 3.86
CA ALA A 278 2.79 -24.52 2.76
C ALA A 278 2.60 -26.01 3.07
N GLU A 279 1.41 -26.54 2.85
CA GLU A 279 1.09 -27.97 3.04
C GLU A 279 1.51 -28.51 4.43
N GLY A 280 1.41 -27.68 5.46
CA GLY A 280 1.78 -28.02 6.84
C GLY A 280 3.29 -27.97 7.17
N ASN A 281 4.15 -27.67 6.19
CA ASN A 281 5.60 -27.54 6.36
C ASN A 281 6.02 -26.07 6.45
N ILE A 282 6.92 -25.76 7.38
CA ILE A 282 7.53 -24.44 7.51
C ILE A 282 8.92 -24.46 6.89
N THR A 283 9.17 -23.62 5.91
CA THR A 283 10.50 -23.32 5.37
C THR A 283 10.92 -21.92 5.77
N VAL A 284 12.22 -21.64 5.84
CA VAL A 284 12.78 -20.32 6.18
C VAL A 284 13.79 -19.95 5.10
N ALA A 285 13.72 -18.72 4.62
CA ALA A 285 14.64 -18.15 3.65
C ALA A 285 15.00 -16.70 4.02
N GLU A 286 16.17 -16.24 3.57
CA GLU A 286 16.51 -14.82 3.59
C GLU A 286 15.79 -14.12 2.44
N ILE A 287 15.27 -12.92 2.71
CA ILE A 287 14.53 -12.12 1.73
C ILE A 287 14.95 -10.65 1.79
N ASP A 288 14.64 -9.90 0.74
CA ASP A 288 14.57 -8.45 0.85
C ASP A 288 13.26 -8.06 1.57
N THR A 289 13.37 -7.64 2.82
CA THR A 289 12.19 -7.28 3.64
C THR A 289 11.45 -6.06 3.12
N ARG A 290 12.05 -5.26 2.21
CA ARG A 290 11.39 -4.13 1.56
C ARG A 290 10.17 -4.57 0.76
N GLU A 291 10.25 -5.73 0.09
CA GLU A 291 9.10 -6.30 -0.65
C GLU A 291 7.93 -6.60 0.28
N ALA A 292 8.20 -7.22 1.41
CA ALA A 292 7.17 -7.64 2.36
C ALA A 292 6.38 -6.46 2.97
N VAL A 293 6.94 -5.24 2.93
CA VAL A 293 6.31 -4.05 3.51
C VAL A 293 6.05 -2.93 2.51
N ALA A 294 6.41 -3.11 1.24
CA ALA A 294 6.22 -2.13 0.18
C ALA A 294 4.77 -1.63 0.12
N TRP A 295 3.80 -2.51 0.33
CA TRP A 295 2.39 -2.18 0.33
C TRP A 295 2.02 -1.14 1.41
N LYS A 296 2.61 -1.23 2.61
CA LYS A 296 2.43 -0.26 3.70
C LYS A 296 3.07 1.08 3.36
N GLU A 297 4.20 1.06 2.66
CA GLU A 297 4.91 2.25 2.19
C GLU A 297 4.28 2.87 0.93
N GLY A 298 3.20 2.28 0.41
CA GLY A 298 2.47 2.81 -0.73
C GLY A 298 2.98 2.36 -2.10
N TYR A 299 3.71 1.24 -2.15
CA TYR A 299 4.29 0.70 -3.38
C TYR A 299 3.82 -0.72 -3.67
N PHE A 300 3.79 -1.07 -4.94
CA PHE A 300 3.95 -2.43 -5.42
C PHE A 300 5.45 -2.63 -5.69
N MET A 301 6.01 -3.68 -5.15
CA MET A 301 7.39 -4.07 -5.36
C MET A 301 7.42 -5.58 -5.57
N PHE A 302 7.83 -5.99 -6.74
CA PHE A 302 7.90 -7.37 -7.18
C PHE A 302 9.31 -7.67 -7.67
N ASP A 303 9.91 -8.76 -7.23
CA ASP A 303 11.22 -9.22 -7.67
C ASP A 303 11.11 -10.67 -8.15
N ASP A 304 11.03 -10.85 -9.49
CA ASP A 304 10.86 -12.16 -10.12
C ASP A 304 9.61 -12.92 -9.60
N GLU A 305 8.54 -12.17 -9.30
CA GLU A 305 7.30 -12.72 -8.75
C GLU A 305 6.39 -13.21 -9.89
N ARG A 306 5.69 -14.33 -9.68
CA ARG A 306 4.76 -14.90 -10.66
C ARG A 306 3.62 -13.94 -10.95
N LEU A 307 3.24 -13.84 -12.21
CA LEU A 307 2.15 -12.97 -12.65
C LEU A 307 0.83 -13.26 -11.91
N GLU A 308 0.55 -14.52 -11.60
CA GLU A 308 -0.63 -14.90 -10.83
C GLU A 308 -0.63 -14.24 -9.43
N ASP A 309 0.50 -14.24 -8.73
CA ASP A 309 0.63 -13.69 -7.38
C ASP A 309 0.59 -12.15 -7.37
N ILE A 310 1.23 -11.54 -8.39
CA ILE A 310 1.13 -10.09 -8.65
C ILE A 310 -0.32 -9.70 -8.87
N MET A 311 -1.01 -10.40 -9.77
CA MET A 311 -2.39 -10.06 -10.14
C MET A 311 -3.39 -10.31 -9.01
N ARG A 312 -3.14 -11.26 -8.09
CA ARG A 312 -3.91 -11.38 -6.84
C ARG A 312 -3.77 -10.11 -5.97
N SER A 313 -2.55 -9.58 -5.84
CA SER A 313 -2.29 -8.36 -5.07
C SER A 313 -2.94 -7.13 -5.72
N VAL A 314 -2.85 -7.03 -7.05
CA VAL A 314 -3.51 -5.99 -7.86
C VAL A 314 -5.03 -6.08 -7.73
N ALA A 315 -5.59 -7.28 -7.86
CA ALA A 315 -7.03 -7.51 -7.76
C ALA A 315 -7.62 -7.10 -6.40
N ARG A 316 -6.87 -7.35 -5.33
CA ARG A 316 -7.29 -6.91 -3.98
C ARG A 316 -7.22 -5.39 -3.82
N TRP A 317 -6.20 -4.74 -4.37
CA TRP A 317 -6.02 -3.29 -4.20
C TRP A 317 -6.92 -2.44 -5.08
N TYR A 318 -7.19 -2.87 -6.32
CA TYR A 318 -8.04 -2.14 -7.25
C TYR A 318 -9.51 -2.61 -7.25
N ASP A 319 -9.86 -3.63 -6.45
CA ASP A 319 -11.18 -4.26 -6.41
C ASP A 319 -11.63 -4.71 -7.81
N VAL A 320 -10.79 -5.51 -8.45
CA VAL A 320 -11.03 -6.08 -9.79
C VAL A 320 -11.00 -7.59 -9.80
N GLU A 321 -11.51 -8.19 -10.85
CA GLU A 321 -11.38 -9.60 -11.19
C GLU A 321 -10.30 -9.78 -12.26
N VAL A 322 -9.62 -10.93 -12.24
CA VAL A 322 -8.55 -11.24 -13.19
C VAL A 322 -8.87 -12.56 -13.89
N VAL A 323 -8.79 -12.55 -15.22
CA VAL A 323 -9.03 -13.68 -16.07
C VAL A 323 -7.81 -13.89 -16.96
N PHE A 324 -7.22 -15.08 -16.90
CA PHE A 324 -6.12 -15.49 -17.76
C PHE A 324 -6.68 -16.27 -18.94
N ASP A 325 -6.34 -15.87 -20.16
CA ASP A 325 -6.73 -16.60 -21.38
C ASP A 325 -5.98 -17.93 -21.52
N ASN A 326 -4.80 -18.02 -20.88
CA ASN A 326 -3.97 -19.22 -20.84
C ASN A 326 -3.30 -19.36 -19.47
N ASP A 327 -3.41 -20.55 -18.87
CA ASP A 327 -2.80 -20.85 -17.56
C ASP A 327 -1.27 -20.75 -17.55
N ALA A 328 -0.60 -20.92 -18.69
CA ALA A 328 0.85 -20.77 -18.78
C ALA A 328 1.32 -19.33 -18.42
N LEU A 329 0.49 -18.31 -18.66
CA LEU A 329 0.80 -16.92 -18.32
C LEU A 329 0.92 -16.67 -16.81
N LYS A 330 0.29 -17.52 -15.99
CA LYS A 330 0.35 -17.44 -14.54
C LYS A 330 1.76 -17.64 -13.99
N GLU A 331 2.57 -18.42 -14.72
CA GLU A 331 3.94 -18.78 -14.32
C GLU A 331 4.98 -17.76 -14.82
N GLU A 332 4.60 -16.81 -15.67
CA GLU A 332 5.51 -15.74 -16.09
C GLU A 332 5.91 -14.89 -14.89
N THR A 333 7.16 -14.48 -14.85
CA THR A 333 7.69 -13.70 -13.72
C THR A 333 7.97 -12.26 -14.13
N PHE A 334 7.73 -11.34 -13.19
CA PHE A 334 7.92 -9.91 -13.38
C PHE A 334 8.68 -9.30 -12.20
N GLY A 335 9.57 -8.35 -12.55
CA GLY A 335 10.16 -7.42 -11.59
C GLY A 335 9.65 -6.00 -11.88
N ALA A 336 9.08 -5.36 -10.88
CA ALA A 336 8.61 -3.99 -11.00
C ALA A 336 8.55 -3.28 -9.63
N VAL A 337 8.80 -1.98 -9.64
CA VAL A 337 8.52 -1.10 -8.49
C VAL A 337 7.68 0.07 -9.00
N THR A 338 6.49 0.23 -8.44
CA THR A 338 5.59 1.33 -8.79
C THR A 338 4.74 1.75 -7.60
N THR A 339 4.26 3.00 -7.58
CA THR A 339 3.31 3.40 -6.55
C THR A 339 1.97 2.71 -6.74
N ARG A 340 1.36 2.31 -5.64
CA ARG A 340 0.02 1.69 -5.66
C ARG A 340 -1.13 2.71 -5.73
N PHE A 341 -0.81 4.01 -5.71
CA PHE A 341 -1.80 5.09 -5.76
C PHE A 341 -2.06 5.66 -7.15
N THR A 342 -1.45 5.09 -8.19
CA THR A 342 -1.78 5.42 -9.59
C THR A 342 -3.02 4.67 -10.06
N ARG A 343 -3.56 5.08 -11.21
CA ARG A 343 -4.62 4.33 -11.88
C ARG A 343 -4.10 2.99 -12.38
N ILE A 344 -5.00 2.03 -12.51
CA ILE A 344 -4.61 0.67 -12.89
C ILE A 344 -3.96 0.61 -14.28
N SER A 345 -4.44 1.43 -15.24
CA SER A 345 -3.88 1.51 -16.58
C SER A 345 -2.37 1.74 -16.58
N THR A 346 -1.89 2.66 -15.71
CA THR A 346 -0.46 2.97 -15.60
C THR A 346 0.36 1.76 -15.12
N LEU A 347 -0.16 0.98 -14.17
CA LEU A 347 0.49 -0.24 -13.70
C LEU A 347 0.55 -1.28 -14.83
N LEU A 348 -0.59 -1.52 -15.50
CA LEU A 348 -0.69 -2.51 -16.56
C LEU A 348 0.19 -2.16 -17.77
N GLU A 349 0.26 -0.87 -18.15
CA GLU A 349 1.17 -0.39 -19.20
C GLU A 349 2.65 -0.70 -18.87
N ILE A 350 3.08 -0.49 -17.62
CA ILE A 350 4.45 -0.83 -17.20
C ILE A 350 4.69 -2.33 -17.35
N MET A 351 3.73 -3.17 -16.94
CA MET A 351 3.86 -4.61 -17.07
C MET A 351 3.86 -5.06 -18.53
N GLU A 352 3.04 -4.46 -19.38
CA GLU A 352 3.07 -4.72 -20.81
C GLU A 352 4.41 -4.38 -21.46
N GLN A 353 5.06 -3.30 -21.03
CA GLN A 353 6.36 -2.90 -21.58
C GLN A 353 7.51 -3.84 -21.19
N THR A 354 7.38 -4.52 -20.06
CA THR A 354 8.45 -5.37 -19.48
C THR A 354 8.26 -6.86 -19.71
N GLY A 355 7.06 -7.30 -20.12
CA GLY A 355 6.73 -8.70 -20.32
C GLY A 355 6.11 -8.99 -21.70
N ASP A 356 5.83 -10.26 -21.94
CA ASP A 356 5.20 -10.74 -23.17
C ASP A 356 3.67 -10.91 -23.03
N VAL A 357 3.06 -10.11 -22.15
CA VAL A 357 1.64 -10.10 -21.84
C VAL A 357 0.95 -8.83 -22.34
N GLN A 358 -0.33 -8.94 -22.61
CA GLN A 358 -1.23 -7.85 -22.94
C GLN A 358 -2.42 -7.86 -21.99
N PHE A 359 -2.83 -6.69 -21.51
CA PHE A 359 -3.97 -6.51 -20.62
C PHE A 359 -5.11 -5.80 -21.31
N ARG A 360 -6.33 -6.28 -21.09
CA ARG A 360 -7.56 -5.63 -21.55
C ARG A 360 -8.50 -5.46 -20.36
N VAL A 361 -8.88 -4.24 -20.07
CA VAL A 361 -9.78 -3.91 -18.97
C VAL A 361 -11.20 -3.79 -19.48
N GLU A 362 -12.13 -4.59 -18.95
CA GLU A 362 -13.55 -4.54 -19.25
C GLU A 362 -14.36 -4.35 -17.95
N GLY A 363 -14.75 -3.12 -17.68
CA GLY A 363 -15.40 -2.76 -16.40
C GLY A 363 -14.45 -3.02 -15.22
N LYS A 364 -14.77 -3.97 -14.37
CA LYS A 364 -13.92 -4.41 -13.24
C LYS A 364 -13.17 -5.72 -13.51
N THR A 365 -13.09 -6.18 -14.75
CA THR A 365 -12.39 -7.42 -15.12
C THR A 365 -11.18 -7.09 -15.96
N ILE A 366 -10.03 -7.67 -15.61
CA ILE A 366 -8.78 -7.61 -16.36
C ILE A 366 -8.59 -8.96 -17.07
N HIS A 367 -8.58 -8.93 -18.38
CA HIS A 367 -8.21 -10.07 -19.22
C HIS A 367 -6.73 -10.01 -19.56
N ILE A 368 -6.04 -11.14 -19.39
CA ILE A 368 -4.59 -11.27 -19.63
C ILE A 368 -4.38 -12.28 -20.74
N SER A 369 -3.74 -11.83 -21.81
CA SER A 369 -3.39 -12.64 -22.98
C SER A 369 -1.90 -12.52 -23.32
N SER A 370 -1.38 -13.44 -24.12
CA SER A 370 -0.03 -13.29 -24.69
C SER A 370 -0.01 -12.18 -25.73
N LYS A 371 1.09 -11.41 -25.81
CA LYS A 371 1.31 -10.55 -26.95
C LYS A 371 1.37 -11.38 -28.24
N GLN A 372 0.61 -10.98 -29.23
CA GLN A 372 0.77 -11.60 -30.56
C GLN A 372 2.14 -11.24 -31.11
N PRO A 373 2.91 -12.19 -31.66
CA PRO A 373 4.13 -11.87 -32.37
C PRO A 373 3.79 -10.93 -33.54
N VAL A 374 4.50 -9.80 -33.62
CA VAL A 374 4.39 -8.82 -34.71
C VAL A 374 4.99 -9.40 -35.98
#